data_60cab655295166a44638bc44d9a655c0
#
_entry.id   60cab655295166a44638bc44d9a655c0
#
_cell.length_a   1.000
_cell.length_b   1.000
_cell.length_c   1.000
_cell.angle_alpha   90.00
_cell.angle_beta   90.00
_cell.angle_gamma   90.00
#
_symmetry.space_group_name_H-M   'P 1'
#
loop_
_entity.id
_entity.type
_entity.pdbx_description
1 polymer ?
#
loop_
_entity_poly.entity_id
_entity_poly.type
_entity_poly.pdbx_seq_one_letter_code
_entity_poly.pdbx_strand_id
1 'polypeptide(L)'
;MLRYTLYRLLQGAITVFFIATATFWCMHAVPGDPLSGEKAVSDIVRTNLEARYGLDRPVLEQYFIFLGNLAQGDLGISYTQENRRVNDIIAEHFPVSATLGVLALLVAALGGVLWGALTALFRDRAPDVVIMLLVILGISVPSFVLAALAQLALVNANTATGVQLLPVAGWGTIPHMIAPALVLGLSTMAYLTRLMRSSMLEVIGSDYVRTARAKGVPPTRLFFSHQLRNAVLPVVTVLGPAIAAITTGGFVVEQVF
;
A
#
# COMPACT_ATOMS: atom_id res chain seq x y z
N MET A 1 -2.89 -15.47 -26.08
CA MET A 1 -2.30 -15.34 -24.74
C MET A 1 -0.88 -14.75 -24.81
N LEU A 2 0.09 -15.43 -25.45
CA LEU A 2 1.50 -14.99 -25.52
C LEU A 2 1.68 -13.54 -26.03
N ARG A 3 1.04 -13.16 -27.15
CA ARG A 3 1.10 -11.81 -27.72
C ARG A 3 0.60 -10.74 -26.73
N TYR A 4 -0.45 -11.03 -25.97
CA TYR A 4 -0.98 -10.13 -24.95
C TYR A 4 0.01 -9.96 -23.80
N THR A 5 0.58 -11.07 -23.31
CA THR A 5 1.58 -11.04 -22.22
C THR A 5 2.83 -10.27 -22.63
N LEU A 6 3.36 -10.52 -23.83
CA LEU A 6 4.51 -9.78 -24.36
C LEU A 6 4.22 -8.28 -24.49
N TYR A 7 3.05 -7.91 -24.98
CA TYR A 7 2.65 -6.51 -25.06
C TYR A 7 2.57 -5.83 -23.69
N ARG A 8 2.04 -6.55 -22.68
CA ARG A 8 1.98 -6.06 -21.30
C ARG A 8 3.36 -5.92 -20.66
N LEU A 9 4.24 -6.86 -20.90
CA LEU A 9 5.64 -6.77 -20.43
C LEU A 9 6.37 -5.60 -21.08
N LEU A 10 6.19 -5.40 -22.37
CA LEU A 10 6.77 -4.25 -23.09
C LEU A 10 6.22 -2.92 -22.53
N GLN A 11 4.91 -2.82 -22.32
CA GLN A 11 4.32 -1.63 -21.68
C GLN A 11 4.93 -1.38 -20.30
N GLY A 12 5.08 -2.43 -19.48
CA GLY A 12 5.72 -2.34 -18.17
C GLY A 12 7.16 -1.84 -18.26
N ALA A 13 7.97 -2.41 -19.16
CA ALA A 13 9.35 -2.00 -19.38
C ALA A 13 9.47 -0.53 -19.83
N ILE A 14 8.60 -0.10 -20.75
CA ILE A 14 8.53 1.30 -21.20
C ILE A 14 8.16 2.21 -20.02
N THR A 15 7.18 1.82 -19.20
CA THR A 15 6.77 2.60 -18.02
C THR A 15 7.93 2.74 -17.03
N VAL A 16 8.61 1.65 -16.71
CA VAL A 16 9.79 1.67 -15.82
C VAL A 16 10.89 2.57 -16.38
N PHE A 17 11.17 2.48 -17.67
CA PHE A 17 12.15 3.35 -18.34
C PHE A 17 11.80 4.83 -18.21
N PHE A 18 10.54 5.20 -18.46
CA PHE A 18 10.11 6.60 -18.33
C PHE A 18 10.16 7.09 -16.87
N ILE A 19 9.74 6.27 -15.91
CA ILE A 19 9.82 6.61 -14.49
C ILE A 19 11.28 6.80 -14.06
N ALA A 20 12.16 5.86 -14.40
CA ALA A 20 13.57 5.93 -14.08
C ALA A 20 14.23 7.18 -14.68
N THR A 21 13.93 7.46 -15.95
CA THR A 21 14.42 8.67 -16.66
C THR A 21 13.93 9.94 -15.99
N ALA A 22 12.62 10.05 -15.75
CA ALA A 22 12.04 11.21 -15.08
C ALA A 22 12.62 11.42 -13.69
N THR A 23 12.76 10.35 -12.90
CA THR A 23 13.35 10.40 -11.56
C THR A 23 14.79 10.89 -11.61
N PHE A 24 15.61 10.36 -12.52
CA PHE A 24 17.00 10.78 -12.69
C PHE A 24 17.09 12.29 -12.97
N TRP A 25 16.35 12.78 -13.95
CA TRP A 25 16.36 14.20 -14.30
C TRP A 25 15.74 15.10 -13.22
N CYS A 26 14.68 14.66 -12.55
CA CYS A 26 14.12 15.40 -11.42
C CYS A 26 15.13 15.53 -10.27
N MET A 27 15.86 14.46 -9.95
CA MET A 27 16.91 14.51 -8.90
C MET A 27 18.02 15.50 -9.25
N HIS A 28 18.45 15.56 -10.51
CA HIS A 28 19.48 16.51 -10.95
C HIS A 28 18.96 17.95 -11.14
N ALA A 29 17.65 18.13 -11.29
CA ALA A 29 17.03 19.45 -11.36
C ALA A 29 16.82 20.11 -9.99
N VAL A 30 16.79 19.34 -8.92
CA VAL A 30 16.66 19.88 -7.54
C VAL A 30 17.98 20.53 -7.15
N PRO A 31 17.99 21.83 -6.80
CA PRO A 31 19.20 22.49 -6.37
C PRO A 31 19.63 21.93 -5.02
N GLY A 32 20.87 21.47 -4.91
CA GLY A 32 21.46 20.90 -3.70
C GLY A 32 22.60 19.95 -4.05
N ASP A 33 23.49 19.74 -3.10
CA ASP A 33 24.56 18.77 -3.20
C ASP A 33 24.13 17.48 -2.49
N PRO A 34 24.02 16.34 -3.18
CA PRO A 34 23.60 15.07 -2.58
C PRO A 34 24.56 14.59 -1.47
N LEU A 35 25.78 15.15 -1.42
CA LEU A 35 26.78 14.82 -0.41
C LEU A 35 26.83 15.86 0.73
N SER A 36 25.99 16.90 0.71
CA SER A 36 25.88 17.88 1.80
C SER A 36 25.12 17.26 2.97
N GLY A 37 25.80 16.44 3.77
CA GLY A 37 25.31 15.96 5.07
C GLY A 37 25.46 17.03 6.16
N GLU A 38 24.90 16.75 7.36
CA GLU A 38 24.95 17.65 8.53
C GLU A 38 26.39 17.99 9.02
N LYS A 39 27.39 17.26 8.55
CA LYS A 39 28.81 17.51 8.89
C LYS A 39 29.57 17.99 7.67
N ALA A 40 30.25 19.12 7.82
CA ALA A 40 31.21 19.63 6.84
C ALA A 40 32.30 18.57 6.57
N VAL A 41 32.27 18.01 5.38
CA VAL A 41 33.24 17.01 4.91
C VAL A 41 34.44 17.78 4.33
N SER A 42 35.68 17.37 4.63
CA SER A 42 36.86 18.02 4.04
C SER A 42 36.86 17.84 2.51
N ASP A 43 37.45 18.83 1.80
CA ASP A 43 37.47 18.81 0.31
C ASP A 43 38.06 17.52 -0.27
N ILE A 44 39.07 16.94 0.39
CA ILE A 44 39.71 15.69 -0.02
C ILE A 44 38.73 14.51 0.07
N VAL A 45 37.94 14.42 1.15
CA VAL A 45 36.96 13.36 1.35
C VAL A 45 35.82 13.54 0.35
N ARG A 46 35.41 14.79 0.11
CA ARG A 46 34.38 15.13 -0.89
C ARG A 46 34.79 14.68 -2.28
N THR A 47 35.97 15.02 -2.74
CA THR A 47 36.50 14.62 -4.07
C THR A 47 36.53 13.09 -4.22
N ASN A 48 36.93 12.37 -3.17
CA ASN A 48 36.93 10.91 -3.18
C ASN A 48 35.50 10.33 -3.24
N LEU A 49 34.54 10.94 -2.58
CA LEU A 49 33.13 10.53 -2.63
C LEU A 49 32.54 10.83 -4.01
N GLU A 50 32.77 12.02 -4.58
CA GLU A 50 32.33 12.39 -5.92
C GLU A 50 32.85 11.39 -6.97
N ALA A 51 34.13 11.04 -6.94
CA ALA A 51 34.72 10.04 -7.82
C ALA A 51 34.12 8.65 -7.59
N ARG A 52 33.85 8.27 -6.34
CA ARG A 52 33.28 6.97 -5.99
C ARG A 52 31.84 6.81 -6.46
N TYR A 53 31.05 7.89 -6.37
CA TYR A 53 29.66 7.90 -6.84
C TYR A 53 29.51 8.28 -8.31
N GLY A 54 30.64 8.63 -8.97
CA GLY A 54 30.67 9.06 -10.37
C GLY A 54 29.99 10.42 -10.60
N LEU A 55 29.89 11.25 -9.57
CA LEU A 55 29.32 12.59 -9.63
C LEU A 55 30.25 13.61 -10.31
N ASP A 56 31.51 13.26 -10.46
CA ASP A 56 32.55 14.00 -11.20
C ASP A 56 32.35 13.98 -12.71
N ARG A 57 31.49 13.09 -13.22
CA ARG A 57 31.26 12.90 -14.65
C ARG A 57 30.16 13.83 -15.19
N PRO A 58 30.15 14.12 -16.52
CA PRO A 58 29.01 14.80 -17.15
C PRO A 58 27.68 14.12 -16.86
N VAL A 59 26.62 14.87 -16.57
CA VAL A 59 25.29 14.34 -16.19
C VAL A 59 24.75 13.32 -17.20
N LEU A 60 25.02 13.55 -18.51
CA LEU A 60 24.61 12.62 -19.55
C LEU A 60 25.32 11.25 -19.43
N GLU A 61 26.60 11.25 -19.06
CA GLU A 61 27.35 10.01 -18.83
C GLU A 61 26.82 9.28 -17.59
N GLN A 62 26.56 10.01 -16.51
CA GLN A 62 25.91 9.46 -15.32
C GLN A 62 24.56 8.81 -15.65
N TYR A 63 23.76 9.43 -16.53
CA TYR A 63 22.49 8.87 -16.97
C TYR A 63 22.64 7.53 -17.69
N PHE A 64 23.58 7.41 -18.63
CA PHE A 64 23.80 6.14 -19.32
C PHE A 64 24.36 5.05 -18.42
N ILE A 65 25.23 5.41 -17.47
CA ILE A 65 25.73 4.47 -16.46
C ILE A 65 24.57 4.01 -15.57
N PHE A 66 23.71 4.93 -15.13
CA PHE A 66 22.52 4.61 -14.34
C PHE A 66 21.58 3.64 -15.08
N LEU A 67 21.28 3.89 -16.35
CA LEU A 67 20.46 2.98 -17.17
C LEU A 67 21.11 1.61 -17.36
N GLY A 68 22.44 1.57 -17.56
CA GLY A 68 23.20 0.32 -17.71
C GLY A 68 23.17 -0.52 -16.43
N ASN A 69 23.32 0.12 -15.27
CA ASN A 69 23.22 -0.53 -13.98
C ASN A 69 21.79 -1.01 -13.70
N LEU A 70 20.80 -0.17 -13.98
CA LEU A 70 19.40 -0.52 -13.82
C LEU A 70 18.99 -1.74 -14.66
N ALA A 71 19.50 -1.84 -15.90
CA ALA A 71 19.27 -2.99 -16.78
C ALA A 71 19.88 -4.30 -16.23
N GLN A 72 20.89 -4.20 -15.37
CA GLN A 72 21.52 -5.33 -14.66
C GLN A 72 20.90 -5.57 -13.27
N GLY A 73 19.88 -4.79 -12.88
CA GLY A 73 19.26 -4.85 -11.58
C GLY A 73 20.09 -4.22 -10.45
N ASP A 74 21.10 -3.42 -10.79
CA ASP A 74 21.90 -2.68 -9.83
C ASP A 74 21.35 -1.26 -9.68
N LEU A 75 20.85 -0.94 -8.48
CA LEU A 75 20.28 0.38 -8.15
C LEU A 75 21.34 1.35 -7.60
N GLY A 76 22.59 0.94 -7.57
CA GLY A 76 23.71 1.77 -7.12
C GLY A 76 23.89 1.80 -5.61
N ILE A 77 24.66 2.81 -5.17
CA ILE A 77 25.04 3.02 -3.77
C ILE A 77 24.16 4.14 -3.19
N SER A 78 23.75 4.00 -1.93
CA SER A 78 22.97 5.01 -1.21
C SER A 78 23.80 6.27 -0.94
N TYR A 79 23.25 7.46 -1.20
CA TYR A 79 23.86 8.73 -0.84
C TYR A 79 23.64 9.10 0.64
N THR A 80 22.64 8.50 1.28
CA THR A 80 22.27 8.80 2.68
C THR A 80 22.84 7.80 3.68
N GLN A 81 23.11 6.57 3.27
CA GLN A 81 23.68 5.51 4.09
C GLN A 81 25.05 5.11 3.55
N GLU A 82 26.10 5.49 4.25
CA GLU A 82 27.47 5.23 3.83
C GLU A 82 27.74 3.74 3.59
N ASN A 83 28.39 3.44 2.47
CA ASN A 83 28.81 2.09 2.07
C ASN A 83 27.69 1.05 1.90
N ARG A 84 26.42 1.46 1.78
CA ARG A 84 25.30 0.55 1.54
C ARG A 84 24.81 0.61 0.11
N ARG A 85 24.59 -0.54 -0.52
CA ARG A 85 23.92 -0.62 -1.82
C ARG A 85 22.40 -0.46 -1.63
N VAL A 86 21.76 0.23 -2.55
CA VAL A 86 20.28 0.39 -2.54
C VAL A 86 19.59 -0.98 -2.61
N ASN A 87 20.15 -1.92 -3.37
CA ASN A 87 19.65 -3.30 -3.45
C ASN A 87 19.60 -3.99 -2.08
N ASP A 88 20.65 -3.82 -1.26
CA ASP A 88 20.73 -4.44 0.07
C ASP A 88 19.71 -3.82 1.03
N ILE A 89 19.54 -2.49 0.96
CA ILE A 89 18.54 -1.77 1.74
C ILE A 89 17.13 -2.27 1.41
N ILE A 90 16.83 -2.41 0.10
CA ILE A 90 15.54 -2.93 -0.34
C ILE A 90 15.35 -4.38 0.10
N ALA A 91 16.37 -5.23 -0.08
CA ALA A 91 16.29 -6.65 0.31
C ALA A 91 16.07 -6.83 1.82
N GLU A 92 16.57 -5.92 2.65
CA GLU A 92 16.38 -5.94 4.10
C GLU A 92 14.99 -5.47 4.53
N HIS A 93 14.49 -4.36 3.95
CA HIS A 93 13.25 -3.72 4.40
C HIS A 93 12.00 -4.19 3.65
N PHE A 94 12.12 -4.51 2.36
CA PHE A 94 10.96 -4.89 1.53
C PHE A 94 10.18 -6.11 2.06
N PRO A 95 10.79 -7.18 2.62
CA PRO A 95 10.04 -8.30 3.18
C PRO A 95 9.10 -7.88 4.33
N VAL A 96 9.51 -6.89 5.14
CA VAL A 96 8.69 -6.35 6.24
C VAL A 96 7.48 -5.62 5.66
N SER A 97 7.71 -4.66 4.77
CA SER A 97 6.65 -3.89 4.10
C SER A 97 5.71 -4.80 3.30
N ALA A 98 6.25 -5.78 2.57
CA ALA A 98 5.44 -6.72 1.81
C ALA A 98 4.55 -7.58 2.72
N THR A 99 5.08 -8.06 3.85
CA THR A 99 4.31 -8.85 4.81
C THR A 99 3.18 -8.02 5.43
N LEU A 100 3.48 -6.81 5.90
CA LEU A 100 2.47 -5.88 6.42
C LEU A 100 1.45 -5.51 5.36
N GLY A 101 1.91 -5.23 4.13
CA GLY A 101 1.04 -4.88 3.01
C GLY A 101 0.05 -5.99 2.67
N VAL A 102 0.50 -7.25 2.63
CA VAL A 102 -0.39 -8.41 2.40
C VAL A 102 -1.40 -8.57 3.53
N LEU A 103 -0.97 -8.47 4.79
CA LEU A 103 -1.88 -8.55 5.94
C LEU A 103 -2.90 -7.40 5.93
N ALA A 104 -2.46 -6.18 5.68
CA ALA A 104 -3.32 -5.00 5.57
C ALA A 104 -4.34 -5.16 4.43
N LEU A 105 -3.92 -5.71 3.28
CA LEU A 105 -4.81 -5.96 2.15
C LEU A 105 -5.84 -7.04 2.48
N LEU A 106 -5.46 -8.11 3.18
CA LEU A 106 -6.39 -9.14 3.63
C LEU A 106 -7.45 -8.54 4.56
N VAL A 107 -7.03 -7.74 5.55
CA VAL A 107 -7.95 -7.01 6.44
C VAL A 107 -8.87 -6.09 5.63
N ALA A 108 -8.31 -5.32 4.70
CA ALA A 108 -9.07 -4.40 3.87
C ALA A 108 -10.07 -5.11 2.96
N ALA A 109 -9.68 -6.20 2.32
CA ALA A 109 -10.53 -6.95 1.41
C ALA A 109 -11.67 -7.66 2.16
N LEU A 110 -11.35 -8.41 3.21
CA LEU A 110 -12.36 -9.12 4.01
C LEU A 110 -13.31 -8.14 4.70
N GLY A 111 -12.77 -7.12 5.37
CA GLY A 111 -13.56 -6.10 6.03
C GLY A 111 -14.39 -5.28 5.05
N GLY A 112 -13.80 -4.86 3.93
CA GLY A 112 -14.48 -4.08 2.88
C GLY A 112 -15.65 -4.81 2.26
N VAL A 113 -15.47 -6.11 1.94
CA VAL A 113 -16.56 -6.93 1.41
C VAL A 113 -17.64 -7.16 2.46
N LEU A 114 -17.26 -7.48 3.70
CA LEU A 114 -18.22 -7.74 4.79
C LEU A 114 -19.05 -6.50 5.10
N TRP A 115 -18.40 -5.39 5.41
CA TRP A 115 -19.08 -4.14 5.77
C TRP A 115 -19.85 -3.54 4.60
N GLY A 116 -19.32 -3.62 3.38
CA GLY A 116 -20.02 -3.14 2.19
C GLY A 116 -21.27 -3.96 1.87
N ALA A 117 -21.21 -5.29 2.02
CA ALA A 117 -22.39 -6.13 1.86
C ALA A 117 -23.44 -5.87 2.95
N LEU A 118 -23.02 -5.72 4.22
CA LEU A 118 -23.92 -5.41 5.33
C LEU A 118 -24.62 -4.06 5.12
N THR A 119 -23.89 -3.01 4.76
CA THR A 119 -24.48 -1.68 4.51
C THR A 119 -25.50 -1.71 3.37
N ALA A 120 -25.23 -2.49 2.31
CA ALA A 120 -26.17 -2.64 1.21
C ALA A 120 -27.46 -3.40 1.62
N LEU A 121 -27.33 -4.43 2.46
CA LEU A 121 -28.48 -5.20 2.98
C LEU A 121 -29.34 -4.36 3.95
N PHE A 122 -28.70 -3.50 4.74
CA PHE A 122 -29.39 -2.62 5.69
C PHE A 122 -29.52 -1.18 5.19
N ARG A 123 -29.60 -1.03 3.87
CA ARG A 123 -29.70 0.27 3.21
C ARG A 123 -30.71 1.20 3.91
N ASP A 124 -30.31 2.45 4.12
CA ASP A 124 -31.10 3.52 4.73
C ASP A 124 -31.54 3.23 6.19
N ARG A 125 -30.91 2.25 6.86
CA ARG A 125 -31.12 1.93 8.29
C ARG A 125 -29.90 2.32 9.13
N ALA A 126 -30.07 2.32 10.45
CA ALA A 126 -29.02 2.72 11.40
C ALA A 126 -27.66 2.02 11.16
N PRO A 127 -27.56 0.68 10.91
CA PRO A 127 -26.28 0.05 10.61
C PRO A 127 -25.57 0.61 9.38
N ASP A 128 -26.32 0.92 8.31
CA ASP A 128 -25.76 1.54 7.09
C ASP A 128 -25.18 2.91 7.41
N VAL A 129 -25.94 3.77 8.09
CA VAL A 129 -25.49 5.12 8.45
C VAL A 129 -24.26 5.09 9.35
N VAL A 130 -24.23 4.25 10.39
CA VAL A 130 -23.11 4.16 11.33
C VAL A 130 -21.84 3.67 10.62
N ILE A 131 -21.93 2.58 9.85
CA ILE A 131 -20.77 2.06 9.12
C ILE A 131 -20.27 3.09 8.10
N MET A 132 -21.15 3.77 7.37
CA MET A 132 -20.75 4.78 6.39
C MET A 132 -20.10 6.02 7.05
N LEU A 133 -20.51 6.41 8.25
CA LEU A 133 -19.82 7.44 9.03
C LEU A 133 -18.40 7.00 9.42
N LEU A 134 -18.24 5.76 9.90
CA LEU A 134 -16.91 5.20 10.22
C LEU A 134 -16.03 5.10 8.98
N VAL A 135 -16.59 4.73 7.83
CA VAL A 135 -15.90 4.71 6.53
C VAL A 135 -15.40 6.10 6.15
N ILE A 136 -16.23 7.12 6.30
CA ILE A 136 -15.85 8.51 6.00
C ILE A 136 -14.69 8.95 6.92
N LEU A 137 -14.76 8.67 8.21
CA LEU A 137 -13.68 8.95 9.16
C LEU A 137 -12.40 8.22 8.78
N GLY A 138 -12.48 6.93 8.42
CA GLY A 138 -11.33 6.14 8.02
C GLY A 138 -10.62 6.62 6.74
N ILE A 139 -11.34 7.28 5.84
CA ILE A 139 -10.75 7.88 4.63
C ILE A 139 -10.20 9.28 4.92
N SER A 140 -10.84 10.04 5.82
CA SER A 140 -10.51 11.43 6.07
C SER A 140 -9.29 11.62 6.97
N VAL A 141 -9.00 10.66 7.85
CA VAL A 141 -7.89 10.76 8.79
C VAL A 141 -6.61 10.21 8.15
N PRO A 142 -5.50 10.98 8.12
CA PRO A 142 -4.23 10.48 7.63
C PRO A 142 -3.75 9.24 8.39
N SER A 143 -3.17 8.26 7.66
CA SER A 143 -2.77 6.97 8.24
C SER A 143 -1.76 7.10 9.39
N PHE A 144 -0.86 8.07 9.35
CA PHE A 144 0.10 8.30 10.44
C PHE A 144 -0.58 8.80 11.73
N VAL A 145 -1.65 9.60 11.60
CA VAL A 145 -2.45 10.03 12.76
C VAL A 145 -3.17 8.83 13.36
N LEU A 146 -3.77 7.98 12.51
CA LEU A 146 -4.38 6.72 12.97
C LEU A 146 -3.37 5.80 13.65
N ALA A 147 -2.13 5.72 13.12
CA ALA A 147 -1.06 4.96 13.72
C ALA A 147 -0.70 5.46 15.13
N ALA A 148 -0.49 6.77 15.27
CA ALA A 148 -0.20 7.38 16.56
C ALA A 148 -1.33 7.21 17.58
N LEU A 149 -2.59 7.37 17.14
CA LEU A 149 -3.77 7.16 18.00
C LEU A 149 -3.91 5.69 18.40
N ALA A 150 -3.67 4.75 17.48
CA ALA A 150 -3.70 3.33 17.77
C ALA A 150 -2.60 2.93 18.78
N GLN A 151 -1.39 3.46 18.60
CA GLN A 151 -0.28 3.24 19.53
C GLN A 151 -0.60 3.79 20.94
N LEU A 152 -1.14 5.01 21.02
CA LEU A 152 -1.58 5.60 22.28
C LEU A 152 -2.69 4.77 22.94
N ALA A 153 -3.66 4.30 22.16
CA ALA A 153 -4.73 3.44 22.67
C ALA A 153 -4.19 2.10 23.23
N LEU A 154 -3.21 1.50 22.53
CA LEU A 154 -2.54 0.28 23.00
C LEU A 154 -1.77 0.50 24.30
N VAL A 155 -1.01 1.60 24.42
CA VAL A 155 -0.32 1.96 25.67
C VAL A 155 -1.31 2.08 26.81
N ASN A 156 -2.38 2.83 26.63
CA ASN A 156 -3.40 3.03 27.65
C ASN A 156 -4.11 1.71 28.04
N ALA A 157 -4.45 0.88 27.05
CA ALA A 157 -5.09 -0.41 27.30
C ALA A 157 -4.16 -1.39 28.06
N ASN A 158 -2.89 -1.49 27.66
CA ASN A 158 -1.91 -2.33 28.34
C ASN A 158 -1.67 -1.85 29.77
N THR A 159 -1.61 -0.54 30.00
CA THR A 159 -1.43 0.04 31.34
C THR A 159 -2.68 -0.19 32.21
N ALA A 160 -3.87 0.02 31.66
CA ALA A 160 -5.11 -0.14 32.42
C ALA A 160 -5.41 -1.59 32.81
N THR A 161 -5.02 -2.55 31.96
CA THR A 161 -5.25 -3.98 32.22
C THR A 161 -4.10 -4.64 32.98
N GLY A 162 -2.93 -4.00 33.03
CA GLY A 162 -1.71 -4.59 33.57
C GLY A 162 -1.15 -5.76 32.75
N VAL A 163 -1.71 -6.01 31.57
CA VAL A 163 -1.31 -7.09 30.66
C VAL A 163 -1.00 -6.51 29.29
N GLN A 164 0.08 -6.97 28.67
CA GLN A 164 0.40 -6.61 27.30
C GLN A 164 -0.55 -7.32 26.33
N LEU A 165 -1.66 -6.65 25.97
CA LEU A 165 -2.64 -7.17 25.01
C LEU A 165 -2.03 -7.31 23.61
N LEU A 166 -1.38 -6.25 23.14
CA LEU A 166 -0.59 -6.24 21.93
C LEU A 166 0.68 -5.42 22.16
N PRO A 167 1.79 -5.75 21.49
CA PRO A 167 2.99 -4.92 21.49
C PRO A 167 2.70 -3.53 20.92
N VAL A 168 3.29 -2.50 21.52
CA VAL A 168 3.11 -1.11 21.10
C VAL A 168 4.00 -0.78 19.92
N ALA A 169 5.17 -1.39 19.82
CA ALA A 169 6.13 -1.20 18.73
C ALA A 169 7.05 -2.42 18.60
N GLY A 170 7.76 -2.49 17.47
CA GLY A 170 8.72 -3.54 17.17
C GLY A 170 8.24 -4.54 16.11
N TRP A 171 9.12 -5.49 15.80
CA TRP A 171 8.91 -6.48 14.72
C TRP A 171 9.30 -7.89 15.21
N GLY A 172 8.87 -8.92 14.48
CA GLY A 172 9.37 -10.29 14.64
C GLY A 172 8.33 -11.32 15.05
N THR A 173 7.18 -10.94 15.61
CA THR A 173 6.09 -11.87 15.95
C THR A 173 4.75 -11.41 15.40
N ILE A 174 3.81 -12.35 15.23
CA ILE A 174 2.46 -12.05 14.72
C ILE A 174 1.75 -10.93 15.50
N PRO A 175 1.80 -10.87 16.85
CA PRO A 175 1.18 -9.77 17.58
C PRO A 175 1.69 -8.38 17.21
N HIS A 176 2.97 -8.23 16.82
CA HIS A 176 3.53 -6.94 16.38
C HIS A 176 2.95 -6.47 15.03
N MET A 177 2.47 -7.39 14.21
CA MET A 177 1.94 -7.09 12.87
C MET A 177 0.47 -6.66 12.89
N ILE A 178 -0.29 -7.00 13.95
CA ILE A 178 -1.74 -6.80 14.00
C ILE A 178 -2.10 -5.32 13.93
N ALA A 179 -1.55 -4.51 14.84
CA ALA A 179 -1.90 -3.10 14.91
C ALA A 179 -1.50 -2.31 13.63
N PRO A 180 -0.25 -2.40 13.13
CA PRO A 180 0.12 -1.73 11.89
C PRO A 180 -0.67 -2.23 10.67
N ALA A 181 -0.96 -3.54 10.56
CA ALA A 181 -1.77 -4.07 9.46
C ALA A 181 -3.23 -3.55 9.49
N LEU A 182 -3.83 -3.42 10.67
CA LEU A 182 -5.16 -2.82 10.84
C LEU A 182 -5.15 -1.35 10.42
N VAL A 183 -4.18 -0.58 10.88
CA VAL A 183 -4.07 0.86 10.54
C VAL A 183 -3.86 1.05 9.04
N LEU A 184 -2.91 0.33 8.44
CA LEU A 184 -2.66 0.37 6.99
C LEU A 184 -3.87 -0.06 6.18
N GLY A 185 -4.55 -1.13 6.63
CA GLY A 185 -5.72 -1.66 5.95
C GLY A 185 -6.96 -0.78 6.04
N LEU A 186 -7.09 0.08 7.06
CA LEU A 186 -8.32 0.81 7.38
C LEU A 186 -8.79 1.73 6.25
N SER A 187 -7.91 2.55 5.68
CA SER A 187 -8.25 3.47 4.59
C SER A 187 -8.67 2.70 3.32
N THR A 188 -7.95 1.64 2.99
CA THR A 188 -8.28 0.77 1.86
C THR A 188 -9.58 0.01 2.12
N MET A 189 -9.80 -0.50 3.33
CA MET A 189 -11.04 -1.14 3.75
C MET A 189 -12.23 -0.20 3.59
N ALA A 190 -12.08 1.05 4.01
CA ALA A 190 -13.11 2.06 3.88
C ALA A 190 -13.47 2.33 2.41
N TYR A 191 -12.47 2.42 1.52
CA TYR A 191 -12.69 2.53 0.08
C TYR A 191 -13.41 1.29 -0.49
N LEU A 192 -12.95 0.09 -0.14
CA LEU A 192 -13.55 -1.17 -0.61
C LEU A 192 -14.97 -1.36 -0.07
N THR A 193 -15.27 -0.89 1.15
CA THR A 193 -16.61 -0.90 1.73
C THR A 193 -17.59 -0.09 0.86
N ARG A 194 -17.20 1.12 0.46
CA ARG A 194 -18.04 1.96 -0.43
C ARG A 194 -18.24 1.31 -1.80
N LEU A 195 -17.17 0.80 -2.38
CA LEU A 195 -17.22 0.14 -3.68
C LEU A 195 -18.13 -1.09 -3.64
N MET A 196 -17.96 -1.93 -2.63
CA MET A 196 -18.78 -3.13 -2.43
C MET A 196 -20.25 -2.78 -2.17
N ARG A 197 -20.53 -1.76 -1.35
CA ARG A 197 -21.90 -1.28 -1.12
C ARG A 197 -22.57 -0.85 -2.42
N SER A 198 -21.90 -0.02 -3.21
CA SER A 198 -22.44 0.46 -4.49
C SER A 198 -22.73 -0.70 -5.45
N SER A 199 -21.76 -1.59 -5.65
CA SER A 199 -21.91 -2.77 -6.51
C SER A 199 -22.99 -3.72 -6.02
N MET A 200 -23.10 -3.93 -4.71
CA MET A 200 -24.15 -4.78 -4.12
C MET A 200 -25.54 -4.22 -4.33
N LEU A 201 -25.73 -2.89 -4.19
CA LEU A 201 -27.01 -2.25 -4.44
C LEU A 201 -27.45 -2.35 -5.92
N GLU A 202 -26.50 -2.20 -6.84
CA GLU A 202 -26.74 -2.40 -8.28
C GLU A 202 -27.19 -3.83 -8.58
N VAL A 203 -26.44 -4.82 -8.05
CA VAL A 203 -26.75 -6.24 -8.21
C VAL A 203 -28.12 -6.60 -7.61
N ILE A 204 -28.44 -6.13 -6.41
CA ILE A 204 -29.75 -6.38 -5.76
C ILE A 204 -30.91 -5.88 -6.63
N GLY A 205 -30.71 -4.77 -7.34
CA GLY A 205 -31.71 -4.18 -8.25
C GLY A 205 -31.83 -4.86 -9.63
N SER A 206 -30.92 -5.77 -9.98
CA SER A 206 -30.87 -6.39 -11.31
C SER A 206 -32.02 -7.37 -11.59
N ASP A 207 -32.38 -7.53 -12.88
CA ASP A 207 -33.48 -8.37 -13.31
C ASP A 207 -33.21 -9.85 -13.06
N TYR A 208 -31.99 -10.34 -13.16
CA TYR A 208 -31.68 -11.74 -12.89
C TYR A 208 -31.86 -12.10 -11.41
N VAL A 209 -31.62 -11.15 -10.47
CA VAL A 209 -31.88 -11.34 -9.04
C VAL A 209 -33.39 -11.34 -8.77
N ARG A 210 -34.14 -10.48 -9.45
CA ARG A 210 -35.63 -10.49 -9.39
C ARG A 210 -36.18 -11.77 -9.88
N THR A 211 -35.69 -12.29 -11.04
CA THR A 211 -36.09 -13.58 -11.62
C THR A 211 -35.77 -14.75 -10.68
N ALA A 212 -34.56 -14.77 -10.09
CA ALA A 212 -34.20 -15.81 -9.13
C ALA A 212 -35.12 -15.83 -7.90
N ARG A 213 -35.48 -14.63 -7.40
CA ARG A 213 -36.41 -14.46 -6.27
C ARG A 213 -37.82 -14.95 -6.66
N ALA A 214 -38.31 -14.62 -7.86
CA ALA A 214 -39.61 -15.09 -8.36
C ALA A 214 -39.67 -16.59 -8.52
N LYS A 215 -38.55 -17.25 -8.84
CA LYS A 215 -38.40 -18.73 -8.91
C LYS A 215 -38.29 -19.39 -7.51
N GLY A 216 -38.41 -18.64 -6.41
CA GLY A 216 -38.38 -19.19 -5.05
C GLY A 216 -37.00 -19.58 -4.54
N VAL A 217 -35.90 -19.03 -5.10
CA VAL A 217 -34.56 -19.26 -4.56
C VAL A 217 -34.47 -18.74 -3.13
N PRO A 218 -34.06 -19.59 -2.15
CA PRO A 218 -34.00 -19.17 -0.74
C PRO A 218 -33.03 -17.98 -0.52
N PRO A 219 -33.30 -17.08 0.44
CA PRO A 219 -32.56 -15.83 0.65
C PRO A 219 -31.07 -16.03 0.82
N THR A 220 -30.62 -17.03 1.54
CA THR A 220 -29.21 -17.35 1.77
C THR A 220 -28.50 -17.72 0.46
N ARG A 221 -29.11 -18.58 -0.36
CA ARG A 221 -28.57 -18.96 -1.67
C ARG A 221 -28.61 -17.79 -2.65
N LEU A 222 -29.66 -16.98 -2.59
CA LEU A 222 -29.77 -15.76 -3.41
C LEU A 222 -28.63 -14.79 -3.07
N PHE A 223 -28.35 -14.60 -1.77
CA PHE A 223 -27.26 -13.74 -1.33
C PHE A 223 -25.89 -14.24 -1.80
N PHE A 224 -25.48 -15.45 -1.43
CA PHE A 224 -24.12 -15.94 -1.70
C PHE A 224 -23.87 -16.25 -3.17
N SER A 225 -24.83 -16.91 -3.84
CA SER A 225 -24.64 -17.43 -5.21
C SER A 225 -24.98 -16.43 -6.31
N HIS A 226 -25.88 -15.48 -6.07
CA HIS A 226 -26.35 -14.55 -7.08
C HIS A 226 -25.95 -13.09 -6.82
N GLN A 227 -25.99 -12.66 -5.57
CA GLN A 227 -25.71 -11.26 -5.24
C GLN A 227 -24.22 -11.04 -4.93
N LEU A 228 -23.69 -11.65 -3.89
CA LEU A 228 -22.32 -11.45 -3.42
C LEU A 228 -21.29 -11.80 -4.50
N ARG A 229 -21.46 -12.94 -5.17
CA ARG A 229 -20.54 -13.41 -6.20
C ARG A 229 -20.36 -12.40 -7.35
N ASN A 230 -21.41 -11.70 -7.75
CA ASN A 230 -21.34 -10.73 -8.82
C ASN A 230 -20.91 -9.35 -8.31
N ALA A 231 -21.37 -8.97 -7.11
CA ALA A 231 -21.04 -7.69 -6.51
C ALA A 231 -19.56 -7.56 -6.11
N VAL A 232 -18.87 -8.67 -5.86
CA VAL A 232 -17.46 -8.67 -5.48
C VAL A 232 -16.49 -8.40 -6.65
N LEU A 233 -16.94 -8.57 -7.91
CA LEU A 233 -16.07 -8.45 -9.08
C LEU A 233 -15.32 -7.10 -9.17
N PRO A 234 -15.96 -5.93 -9.00
CA PRO A 234 -15.24 -4.66 -8.99
C PRO A 234 -14.23 -4.56 -7.86
N VAL A 235 -14.52 -5.12 -6.68
CA VAL A 235 -13.61 -5.16 -5.54
C VAL A 235 -12.34 -5.96 -5.90
N VAL A 236 -12.50 -7.17 -6.44
CA VAL A 236 -11.37 -8.02 -6.88
C VAL A 236 -10.51 -7.31 -7.92
N THR A 237 -11.13 -6.58 -8.85
CA THR A 237 -10.41 -5.83 -9.90
C THR A 237 -9.49 -4.76 -9.30
N VAL A 238 -9.90 -4.11 -8.22
CA VAL A 238 -9.13 -3.05 -7.55
C VAL A 238 -8.03 -3.59 -6.65
N LEU A 239 -8.09 -4.86 -6.23
CA LEU A 239 -7.06 -5.44 -5.34
C LEU A 239 -5.67 -5.44 -5.98
N GLY A 240 -5.55 -5.63 -7.30
CA GLY A 240 -4.27 -5.59 -7.99
C GLY A 240 -3.51 -4.26 -7.77
N PRO A 241 -4.05 -3.12 -8.19
CA PRO A 241 -3.48 -1.80 -7.87
C PRO A 241 -3.32 -1.53 -6.37
N ALA A 242 -4.24 -2.02 -5.53
CA ALA A 242 -4.17 -1.84 -4.08
C ALA A 242 -2.96 -2.55 -3.45
N ILE A 243 -2.53 -3.71 -3.96
CA ILE A 243 -1.30 -4.38 -3.53
C ILE A 243 -0.12 -3.42 -3.69
N ALA A 244 0.07 -2.87 -4.88
CA ALA A 244 1.18 -1.96 -5.15
C ALA A 244 1.13 -0.73 -4.24
N ALA A 245 -0.04 -0.11 -4.06
CA ALA A 245 -0.20 1.07 -3.22
C ALA A 245 0.11 0.80 -1.75
N ILE A 246 -0.35 -0.33 -1.19
CA ILE A 246 -0.14 -0.67 0.22
C ILE A 246 1.33 -1.05 0.46
N THR A 247 1.96 -1.82 -0.43
CA THR A 247 3.35 -2.26 -0.27
C THR A 247 4.37 -1.13 -0.43
N THR A 248 3.99 -0.03 -1.08
CA THR A 248 4.86 1.15 -1.26
C THR A 248 4.48 2.32 -0.35
N GLY A 249 3.26 2.35 0.18
CA GLY A 249 2.72 3.47 0.96
C GLY A 249 2.76 3.29 2.49
N GLY A 250 3.24 2.14 2.99
CA GLY A 250 3.24 1.80 4.42
C GLY A 250 4.34 2.47 5.26
N PHE A 251 5.34 3.06 4.61
CA PHE A 251 6.57 3.58 5.22
C PHE A 251 6.34 4.42 6.48
N VAL A 252 5.40 5.36 6.47
CA VAL A 252 5.16 6.24 7.63
C VAL A 252 4.55 5.46 8.80
N VAL A 253 3.65 4.52 8.54
CA VAL A 253 3.06 3.67 9.59
C VAL A 253 4.10 2.70 10.14
N GLU A 254 4.97 2.14 9.29
CA GLU A 254 6.08 1.27 9.67
C GLU A 254 7.12 1.99 10.54
N GLN A 255 7.27 3.31 10.41
CA GLN A 255 8.13 4.09 11.29
C GLN A 255 7.52 4.40 12.66
N VAL A 256 6.19 4.39 12.76
CA VAL A 256 5.48 4.59 14.03
C VAL A 256 5.51 3.33 14.88
N PHE A 257 5.36 2.16 14.26
CA PHE A 257 5.32 0.85 14.94
C PHE A 257 6.66 0.13 14.91
#